data_1d69605d64c2932ecb6cc98a842eff0a
#
_entry.id   1d69605d64c2932ecb6cc98a842eff0a
#
_cell.length_a   1.000
_cell.length_b   1.000
_cell.length_c   1.000
_cell.angle_alpha   90.00
_cell.angle_beta   90.00
_cell.angle_gamma   90.00
#
_symmetry.space_group_name_H-M   'P 1'
#
loop_
_entity.id
_entity.type
_entity.pdbx_description
1 polymer ?
#
loop_
_entity_poly.entity_id
_entity_poly.type
_entity_poly.pdbx_seq_one_letter_code
_entity_poly.pdbx_strand_id
1 'polypeptide(L)'
;MSLLSELFRTGALRPLDHALAQSLRRLDPTTPDLVLCAAALASLAVAQGHAGFDPANPQGLLEARVDWPPAQEWEQALLASRWIGTPASQEEPASTDVPLVYEEGLLYLRRYREYERRLAAGLQRLAAASPAPADLAQLSPLFTALFPQAKTADDLQARAAALALLRPLLLVTGGPGTGKTTTITRLLLMLVAQAEQAGLPVPRIALAAPTGRAAERMAESLRKAVAQLRESADVDANLCARLPTSASTLHRLLGTLPDQPQFRHHADNPLLFDVVVVDEASMVDLPLMCKLVEAVASGARLVLLGDPDQLPSVEAGDVLSAVLQAAGAGDALSARDAQALSPLLGEVPIIQAEAGGLHGLRVQLQRGYRQAADFHLAPLALAVREGDADLALALLRSKTLDGVHFHEDSLDPLESHREVLLGHWRSLAEVGDPATALAQAGRLRLLTALREGPQGARGLNARIEELLGARRGNGGHFHGRLLLITENSYRHGLFNGDIGICLRNAQGVLLACFPGHGEAGVREFHPAALPAHESAFAMTVHKAQGSEFDQVWL
;
A
#
# COMPACT_ATOMS: atom_id res chain seq x y z
N MET A 1 21.92 15.41 -33.43
CA MET A 1 20.92 15.86 -32.42
C MET A 1 21.35 15.17 -31.15
N SER A 2 21.31 15.83 -29.97
CA SER A 2 21.71 15.14 -28.73
C SER A 2 20.66 14.12 -28.29
N LEU A 3 21.08 13.07 -27.60
CA LEU A 3 20.19 12.02 -27.05
C LEU A 3 19.07 12.63 -26.18
N LEU A 4 19.40 13.60 -25.32
CA LEU A 4 18.41 14.33 -24.51
C LEU A 4 17.33 14.99 -25.37
N SER A 5 17.75 15.68 -26.46
CA SER A 5 16.82 16.39 -27.35
C SER A 5 15.94 15.41 -28.14
N GLU A 6 16.46 14.26 -28.51
CA GLU A 6 15.74 13.22 -29.22
C GLU A 6 14.66 12.58 -28.32
N LEU A 7 15.02 12.18 -27.11
CA LEU A 7 14.08 11.62 -26.12
C LEU A 7 12.97 12.61 -25.76
N PHE A 8 13.29 13.89 -25.62
CA PHE A 8 12.26 14.90 -25.34
C PHE A 8 11.32 15.14 -26.54
N ARG A 9 11.86 15.23 -27.76
CA ARG A 9 11.07 15.44 -28.96
C ARG A 9 10.12 14.27 -29.27
N THR A 10 10.53 13.04 -28.98
CA THR A 10 9.70 11.84 -29.14
C THR A 10 8.63 11.67 -28.05
N GLY A 11 8.63 12.55 -27.03
CA GLY A 11 7.72 12.46 -25.88
C GLY A 11 8.10 11.39 -24.85
N ALA A 12 9.30 10.82 -24.97
CA ALA A 12 9.80 9.82 -24.02
C ALA A 12 10.15 10.42 -22.63
N LEU A 13 10.50 11.72 -22.59
CA LEU A 13 10.74 12.47 -21.36
C LEU A 13 9.58 13.42 -21.08
N ARG A 14 9.21 13.52 -19.80
CA ARG A 14 8.24 14.52 -19.34
C ARG A 14 8.88 15.93 -19.34
N PRO A 15 8.07 16.99 -19.40
CA PRO A 15 8.58 18.37 -19.29
C PRO A 15 9.43 18.61 -18.06
N LEU A 16 9.11 18.00 -16.91
CA LEU A 16 9.87 18.14 -15.66
C LEU A 16 11.27 17.51 -15.76
N ASP A 17 11.39 16.33 -16.37
CA ASP A 17 12.65 15.62 -16.54
C ASP A 17 13.61 16.42 -17.41
N HIS A 18 13.09 16.93 -18.53
CA HIS A 18 13.84 17.83 -19.41
C HIS A 18 14.24 19.15 -18.71
N ALA A 19 13.32 19.72 -17.89
CA ALA A 19 13.59 20.96 -17.16
C ALA A 19 14.71 20.80 -16.14
N LEU A 20 14.82 19.65 -15.47
CA LEU A 20 15.94 19.33 -14.57
C LEU A 20 17.27 19.37 -15.36
N ALA A 21 17.38 18.66 -16.47
CA ALA A 21 18.57 18.65 -17.31
C ALA A 21 18.94 20.07 -17.80
N GLN A 22 17.95 20.85 -18.27
CA GLN A 22 18.18 22.24 -18.69
C GLN A 22 18.60 23.15 -17.54
N SER A 23 18.18 22.86 -16.31
CA SER A 23 18.62 23.63 -15.13
C SER A 23 20.08 23.37 -14.83
N LEU A 24 20.54 22.12 -14.89
CA LEU A 24 21.95 21.78 -14.77
C LEU A 24 22.79 22.43 -15.86
N ARG A 25 22.32 22.40 -17.12
CA ARG A 25 22.99 23.07 -18.26
C ARG A 25 23.10 24.59 -18.08
N ARG A 26 22.07 25.23 -17.52
CA ARG A 26 22.11 26.68 -17.25
C ARG A 26 23.10 27.04 -16.16
N LEU A 27 23.23 26.17 -15.14
CA LEU A 27 24.18 26.37 -14.04
C LEU A 27 25.64 26.09 -14.45
N ASP A 28 25.83 25.14 -15.38
CA ASP A 28 27.11 24.83 -15.98
C ASP A 28 26.96 24.43 -17.45
N PRO A 29 27.17 25.37 -18.40
CA PRO A 29 27.03 25.09 -19.84
C PRO A 29 28.04 24.06 -20.38
N THR A 30 29.11 23.74 -19.63
CA THR A 30 30.12 22.75 -20.03
C THR A 30 29.73 21.31 -19.68
N THR A 31 28.59 21.11 -18.98
CA THR A 31 28.09 19.78 -18.60
C THR A 31 27.87 18.92 -19.83
N PRO A 32 28.48 17.72 -19.90
CA PRO A 32 28.27 16.80 -21.02
C PRO A 32 26.80 16.44 -21.24
N ASP A 33 26.39 16.33 -22.49
CA ASP A 33 25.02 16.01 -22.85
C ASP A 33 24.55 14.66 -22.26
N LEU A 34 25.47 13.71 -22.13
CA LEU A 34 25.21 12.41 -21.54
C LEU A 34 24.83 12.52 -20.05
N VAL A 35 25.52 13.36 -19.28
CA VAL A 35 25.19 13.62 -17.87
C VAL A 35 23.82 14.29 -17.73
N LEU A 36 23.49 15.23 -18.63
CA LEU A 36 22.18 15.88 -18.65
C LEU A 36 21.06 14.88 -18.99
N CYS A 37 21.33 13.98 -19.91
CA CYS A 37 20.41 12.90 -20.27
C CYS A 37 20.20 11.95 -19.09
N ALA A 38 21.27 11.54 -18.41
CA ALA A 38 21.21 10.69 -17.21
C ALA A 38 20.39 11.34 -16.09
N ALA A 39 20.58 12.65 -15.85
CA ALA A 39 19.79 13.39 -14.88
C ALA A 39 18.27 13.38 -15.20
N ALA A 40 17.93 13.57 -16.48
CA ALA A 40 16.54 13.49 -16.94
C ALA A 40 15.96 12.07 -16.76
N LEU A 41 16.74 11.04 -17.08
CA LEU A 41 16.34 9.64 -16.91
C LEU A 41 16.22 9.25 -15.43
N ALA A 42 17.09 9.74 -14.55
CA ALA A 42 16.93 9.54 -13.09
C ALA A 42 15.64 10.18 -12.56
N SER A 43 15.27 11.37 -13.08
CA SER A 43 13.98 11.99 -12.74
C SER A 43 12.79 11.20 -13.28
N LEU A 44 12.90 10.66 -14.49
CA LEU A 44 11.87 9.82 -15.08
C LEU A 44 11.72 8.49 -14.32
N ALA A 45 12.83 7.87 -13.92
CA ALA A 45 12.84 6.63 -13.13
C ALA A 45 12.02 6.79 -11.85
N VAL A 46 12.24 7.87 -11.11
CA VAL A 46 11.44 8.21 -9.92
C VAL A 46 9.95 8.32 -10.24
N ALA A 47 9.59 8.93 -11.37
CA ALA A 47 8.19 9.08 -11.77
C ALA A 47 7.52 7.76 -12.20
N GLN A 48 8.32 6.78 -12.58
CA GLN A 48 7.86 5.43 -12.95
C GLN A 48 7.93 4.45 -11.75
N GLY A 49 8.20 4.95 -10.55
CA GLY A 49 8.23 4.15 -9.34
C GLY A 49 9.59 3.54 -8.99
N HIS A 50 10.65 3.85 -9.74
CA HIS A 50 12.01 3.37 -9.44
C HIS A 50 12.74 4.34 -8.49
N ALA A 51 13.59 3.84 -7.62
CA ALA A 51 14.40 4.68 -6.75
C ALA A 51 15.55 5.39 -7.49
N GLY A 52 16.11 4.72 -8.52
CA GLY A 52 17.22 5.21 -9.34
C GLY A 52 17.13 4.76 -10.79
N PHE A 53 18.00 5.30 -11.64
CA PHE A 53 18.18 4.93 -13.04
C PHE A 53 19.37 3.99 -13.19
N ASP A 54 19.19 2.89 -13.93
CA ASP A 54 20.26 1.96 -14.30
C ASP A 54 20.83 2.33 -15.66
N PRO A 55 22.03 2.93 -15.74
CA PRO A 55 22.70 3.24 -17.01
C PRO A 55 23.12 2.01 -17.82
N ALA A 56 23.22 0.84 -17.21
CA ALA A 56 23.55 -0.41 -17.91
C ALA A 56 22.32 -0.97 -18.64
N ASN A 57 21.11 -0.64 -18.20
CA ASN A 57 19.86 -1.10 -18.80
C ASN A 57 18.84 0.04 -19.02
N PRO A 58 19.15 1.05 -19.84
CA PRO A 58 18.25 2.18 -20.10
C PRO A 58 16.96 1.74 -20.81
N GLN A 59 16.98 0.61 -21.52
CA GLN A 59 15.80 0.05 -22.20
C GLN A 59 14.76 -0.48 -21.21
N GLY A 60 15.18 -0.90 -20.02
CA GLY A 60 14.28 -1.30 -18.95
C GLY A 60 13.42 -0.13 -18.41
N LEU A 61 13.89 1.11 -18.58
CA LEU A 61 13.14 2.31 -18.21
C LEU A 61 12.29 2.86 -19.36
N LEU A 62 12.79 2.79 -20.60
CA LEU A 62 12.16 3.37 -21.78
C LEU A 62 12.30 2.46 -23.00
N GLU A 63 11.18 2.05 -23.57
CA GLU A 63 11.13 1.39 -24.88
C GLU A 63 11.30 2.42 -26.03
N ALA A 64 12.41 3.17 -26.01
CA ALA A 64 12.70 4.16 -27.04
C ALA A 64 13.64 3.54 -28.12
N ARG A 65 13.31 3.78 -29.39
CA ARG A 65 14.18 3.39 -30.52
C ARG A 65 15.28 4.44 -30.73
N VAL A 66 16.24 4.45 -29.81
CA VAL A 66 17.42 5.31 -29.86
C VAL A 66 18.67 4.46 -29.67
N ASP A 67 19.81 4.95 -30.20
CA ASP A 67 21.10 4.31 -29.98
C ASP A 67 21.60 4.66 -28.58
N TRP A 68 21.45 3.74 -27.65
CA TRP A 68 21.90 3.92 -26.29
C TRP A 68 23.43 3.82 -26.20
N PRO A 69 24.08 4.76 -25.49
CA PRO A 69 25.50 4.68 -25.22
C PRO A 69 25.86 3.42 -24.41
N PRO A 70 27.07 2.86 -24.59
CA PRO A 70 27.56 1.75 -23.76
C PRO A 70 27.60 2.14 -22.26
N ALA A 71 27.37 1.15 -21.37
CA ALA A 71 27.38 1.37 -19.92
C ALA A 71 28.66 2.04 -19.41
N GLN A 72 29.80 1.69 -19.96
CA GLN A 72 31.10 2.27 -19.59
C GLN A 72 31.19 3.76 -19.93
N GLU A 73 30.58 4.20 -21.02
CA GLU A 73 30.56 5.62 -21.43
C GLU A 73 29.70 6.43 -20.45
N TRP A 74 28.55 5.90 -20.04
CA TRP A 74 27.74 6.47 -18.99
C TRP A 74 28.54 6.63 -17.69
N GLU A 75 29.15 5.54 -17.22
CA GLU A 75 29.89 5.51 -15.97
C GLU A 75 31.03 6.54 -15.97
N GLN A 76 31.84 6.58 -17.03
CA GLN A 76 32.94 7.55 -17.16
C GLN A 76 32.44 8.98 -17.13
N ALA A 77 31.36 9.29 -17.87
CA ALA A 77 30.78 10.63 -17.90
C ALA A 77 30.21 11.05 -16.55
N LEU A 78 29.55 10.12 -15.85
CA LEU A 78 28.98 10.35 -14.51
C LEU A 78 30.07 10.61 -13.48
N LEU A 79 31.09 9.74 -13.40
CA LEU A 79 32.18 9.87 -12.42
C LEU A 79 33.04 11.12 -12.63
N ALA A 80 33.13 11.62 -13.86
CA ALA A 80 33.85 12.86 -14.17
C ALA A 80 33.03 14.14 -13.89
N SER A 81 31.75 14.02 -13.58
CA SER A 81 30.84 15.16 -13.46
C SER A 81 30.81 15.76 -12.04
N ARG A 82 30.88 17.07 -11.96
CA ARG A 82 30.70 17.82 -10.69
C ARG A 82 29.30 17.66 -10.06
N TRP A 83 28.32 17.21 -10.83
CA TRP A 83 26.93 17.06 -10.38
C TRP A 83 26.69 15.75 -9.65
N ILE A 84 27.65 14.85 -9.68
CA ILE A 84 27.52 13.47 -9.19
C ILE A 84 28.36 13.30 -7.91
N GLY A 85 27.69 12.87 -6.85
CA GLY A 85 28.34 12.40 -5.64
C GLY A 85 28.56 10.89 -5.70
N THR A 86 29.70 10.43 -5.20
CA THR A 86 30.06 9.01 -5.07
C THR A 86 30.44 8.75 -3.62
N PRO A 87 29.48 8.47 -2.72
CA PRO A 87 29.78 8.12 -1.33
C PRO A 87 30.72 6.93 -1.22
N ALA A 88 31.60 6.92 -0.23
CA ALA A 88 32.56 5.82 -0.04
C ALA A 88 31.90 4.55 0.53
N SER A 89 30.71 4.69 1.13
CA SER A 89 29.90 3.56 1.62
C SER A 89 28.42 3.90 1.56
N GLN A 90 27.57 2.86 1.60
CA GLN A 90 26.12 3.01 1.65
C GLN A 90 25.64 3.77 2.89
N GLU A 91 26.39 3.76 3.99
CA GLU A 91 26.06 4.44 5.24
C GLU A 91 26.40 5.93 5.20
N GLU A 92 27.32 6.34 4.32
CA GLU A 92 27.75 7.72 4.21
C GLU A 92 26.68 8.62 3.59
N PRO A 93 26.34 9.77 4.23
CA PRO A 93 25.45 10.75 3.62
C PRO A 93 26.07 11.33 2.34
N ALA A 94 25.27 11.49 1.30
CA ALA A 94 25.73 12.22 0.12
C ALA A 94 25.93 13.71 0.42
N SER A 95 26.94 14.32 -0.20
CA SER A 95 27.17 15.77 -0.09
C SER A 95 25.91 16.55 -0.47
N THR A 96 25.60 17.60 0.28
CA THR A 96 24.47 18.49 0.01
C THR A 96 24.65 19.32 -1.26
N ASP A 97 25.89 19.43 -1.75
CA ASP A 97 26.24 20.25 -2.90
C ASP A 97 25.98 19.58 -4.26
N VAL A 98 25.69 18.27 -4.25
CA VAL A 98 25.42 17.52 -5.48
C VAL A 98 23.94 17.11 -5.56
N PRO A 99 23.28 17.28 -6.72
CA PRO A 99 21.89 16.89 -6.91
C PRO A 99 21.70 15.41 -7.20
N LEU A 100 22.74 14.71 -7.62
CA LEU A 100 22.73 13.32 -8.08
C LEU A 100 23.77 12.49 -7.34
N VAL A 101 23.49 11.20 -7.19
CA VAL A 101 24.42 10.23 -6.56
C VAL A 101 24.52 9.00 -7.44
N TYR A 102 25.74 8.58 -7.76
CA TYR A 102 26.02 7.33 -8.45
C TYR A 102 26.62 6.33 -7.46
N GLU A 103 25.93 5.22 -7.25
CA GLU A 103 26.29 4.21 -6.28
C GLU A 103 25.83 2.83 -6.78
N GLU A 104 26.69 1.83 -6.70
CA GLU A 104 26.42 0.44 -7.10
C GLU A 104 25.80 0.28 -8.49
N GLY A 105 26.22 1.09 -9.44
CA GLY A 105 25.72 1.05 -10.82
C GLY A 105 24.41 1.79 -11.06
N LEU A 106 23.80 2.39 -10.02
CA LEU A 106 22.57 3.15 -10.14
C LEU A 106 22.80 4.64 -9.97
N LEU A 107 22.11 5.45 -10.78
CA LEU A 107 22.07 6.90 -10.64
C LEU A 107 20.78 7.35 -9.96
N TYR A 108 20.94 7.94 -8.79
CA TYR A 108 19.84 8.46 -7.98
C TYR A 108 19.71 9.98 -8.08
N LEU A 109 18.50 10.48 -7.97
CA LEU A 109 18.33 11.81 -7.39
C LEU A 109 18.76 11.73 -5.92
N ARG A 110 19.66 12.62 -5.46
CA ARG A 110 20.24 12.59 -4.10
C ARG A 110 19.19 12.41 -3.00
N ARG A 111 18.04 13.07 -3.13
CA ARG A 111 16.95 12.98 -2.15
C ARG A 111 16.45 11.55 -1.96
N TYR A 112 16.34 10.76 -3.02
CA TYR A 112 15.80 9.40 -2.96
C TYR A 112 16.82 8.42 -2.39
N ARG A 113 18.10 8.57 -2.77
CA ARG A 113 19.20 7.82 -2.14
C ARG A 113 19.27 8.08 -0.63
N GLU A 114 19.11 9.34 -0.19
CA GLU A 114 19.08 9.67 1.23
C GLU A 114 17.87 9.09 1.96
N TYR A 115 16.71 8.98 1.31
CA TYR A 115 15.57 8.27 1.89
C TYR A 115 15.86 6.78 2.07
N GLU A 116 16.46 6.10 1.10
CA GLU A 116 16.83 4.68 1.22
C GLU A 116 17.82 4.46 2.36
N ARG A 117 18.89 5.23 2.39
CA ARG A 117 19.91 5.15 3.45
C ARG A 117 19.31 5.34 4.85
N ARG A 118 18.51 6.38 5.02
CA ARG A 118 17.86 6.71 6.30
C ARG A 118 16.84 5.66 6.71
N LEU A 119 16.09 5.13 5.76
CA LEU A 119 15.16 4.04 5.98
C LEU A 119 15.90 2.78 6.43
N ALA A 120 16.95 2.38 5.74
CA ALA A 120 17.77 1.21 6.09
C ALA A 120 18.35 1.35 7.51
N ALA A 121 18.97 2.48 7.83
CA ALA A 121 19.49 2.76 9.17
C ALA A 121 18.39 2.72 10.25
N GLY A 122 17.21 3.27 9.96
CA GLY A 122 16.07 3.26 10.87
C GLY A 122 15.51 1.86 11.11
N LEU A 123 15.39 1.04 10.08
CA LEU A 123 14.96 -0.36 10.20
C LEU A 123 15.97 -1.20 10.98
N GLN A 124 17.27 -1.03 10.73
CA GLN A 124 18.34 -1.68 11.48
C GLN A 124 18.31 -1.27 12.96
N ARG A 125 18.10 0.02 13.26
CA ARG A 125 17.91 0.51 14.63
C ARG A 125 16.76 -0.18 15.34
N LEU A 126 15.61 -0.33 14.69
CA LEU A 126 14.45 -1.03 15.24
C LEU A 126 14.71 -2.53 15.40
N ALA A 127 15.35 -3.16 14.42
CA ALA A 127 15.66 -4.59 14.45
C ALA A 127 16.66 -4.95 15.57
N ALA A 128 17.63 -4.09 15.84
CA ALA A 128 18.66 -4.28 16.86
C ALA A 128 18.14 -4.04 18.29
N ALA A 129 17.04 -3.30 18.46
CA ALA A 129 16.49 -3.02 19.78
C ALA A 129 15.90 -4.30 20.41
N SER A 130 16.07 -4.45 21.71
CA SER A 130 15.52 -5.58 22.47
C SER A 130 14.52 -5.03 23.47
N PRO A 131 13.26 -5.48 23.45
CA PRO A 131 12.31 -5.13 24.50
C PRO A 131 12.73 -5.68 25.86
N ALA A 132 12.14 -5.14 26.92
CA ALA A 132 12.37 -5.64 28.26
C ALA A 132 12.08 -7.16 28.34
N PRO A 133 12.91 -7.92 29.04
CA PRO A 133 12.68 -9.35 29.20
C PRO A 133 11.33 -9.59 29.90
N ALA A 134 10.54 -10.50 29.35
CA ALA A 134 9.27 -10.92 29.91
C ALA A 134 9.31 -12.42 30.20
N ASP A 135 8.62 -12.84 31.24
CA ASP A 135 8.41 -14.25 31.52
C ASP A 135 7.30 -14.81 30.61
N LEU A 136 7.72 -15.33 29.45
CA LEU A 136 6.80 -15.87 28.46
C LEU A 136 6.02 -17.10 28.97
N ALA A 137 6.54 -17.82 29.98
CA ALA A 137 5.84 -18.95 30.54
C ALA A 137 4.53 -18.53 31.23
N GLN A 138 4.52 -17.39 31.89
CA GLN A 138 3.30 -16.86 32.52
C GLN A 138 2.26 -16.38 31.51
N LEU A 139 2.66 -16.03 30.28
CA LEU A 139 1.74 -15.67 29.19
C LEU A 139 1.15 -16.90 28.47
N SER A 140 1.70 -18.11 28.72
CA SER A 140 1.29 -19.34 28.02
C SER A 140 -0.21 -19.68 28.16
N PRO A 141 -0.90 -19.48 29.30
CA PRO A 141 -2.34 -19.75 29.38
C PRO A 141 -3.15 -18.87 28.42
N LEU A 142 -2.94 -17.55 28.42
CA LEU A 142 -3.60 -16.63 27.51
C LEU A 142 -3.23 -16.93 26.06
N PHE A 143 -1.95 -17.21 25.79
CA PHE A 143 -1.49 -17.54 24.45
C PHE A 143 -2.18 -18.80 23.91
N THR A 144 -2.31 -19.85 24.73
CA THR A 144 -3.01 -21.08 24.36
C THR A 144 -4.51 -20.86 24.11
N ALA A 145 -5.15 -20.00 24.91
CA ALA A 145 -6.54 -19.61 24.68
C ALA A 145 -6.73 -18.87 23.34
N LEU A 146 -5.80 -17.97 22.99
CA LEU A 146 -5.85 -17.22 21.73
C LEU A 146 -5.42 -18.06 20.51
N PHE A 147 -4.50 -19.00 20.68
CA PHE A 147 -3.92 -19.85 19.64
C PHE A 147 -3.90 -21.33 20.07
N PRO A 148 -5.06 -22.01 20.04
CA PRO A 148 -5.15 -23.39 20.56
C PRO A 148 -4.28 -24.40 19.81
N GLN A 149 -3.92 -24.09 18.55
CA GLN A 149 -3.14 -24.99 17.69
C GLN A 149 -1.65 -24.65 17.64
N ALA A 150 -1.19 -23.64 18.39
CA ALA A 150 0.19 -23.11 18.31
C ALA A 150 1.28 -24.17 18.53
N LYS A 151 1.03 -25.16 19.40
CA LYS A 151 1.98 -26.24 19.73
C LYS A 151 1.80 -27.53 18.93
N THR A 152 0.68 -27.67 18.21
CA THR A 152 0.31 -28.92 17.54
C THR A 152 0.33 -28.82 16.01
N ALA A 153 0.33 -27.59 15.47
CA ALA A 153 0.35 -27.31 14.04
C ALA A 153 1.28 -26.10 13.76
N ASP A 154 1.70 -25.96 12.52
CA ASP A 154 2.45 -24.77 12.10
C ASP A 154 1.49 -23.56 11.99
N ASP A 155 1.20 -22.94 13.14
CA ASP A 155 0.31 -21.78 13.25
C ASP A 155 1.11 -20.49 13.06
N LEU A 156 1.14 -19.99 11.82
CA LEU A 156 1.84 -18.77 11.47
C LEU A 156 1.26 -17.51 12.15
N GLN A 157 -0.03 -17.51 12.52
CA GLN A 157 -0.62 -16.42 13.29
C GLN A 157 -0.09 -16.41 14.72
N ALA A 158 0.01 -17.58 15.36
CA ALA A 158 0.64 -17.75 16.66
C ALA A 158 2.11 -17.33 16.63
N ARG A 159 2.84 -17.73 15.58
CA ARG A 159 4.24 -17.34 15.38
C ARG A 159 4.42 -15.83 15.30
N ALA A 160 3.59 -15.13 14.53
CA ALA A 160 3.62 -13.66 14.43
C ALA A 160 3.34 -12.99 15.79
N ALA A 161 2.33 -13.46 16.51
CA ALA A 161 2.00 -12.92 17.83
C ALA A 161 3.13 -13.17 18.86
N ALA A 162 3.72 -14.35 18.87
CA ALA A 162 4.83 -14.68 19.75
C ALA A 162 6.09 -13.84 19.43
N LEU A 163 6.43 -13.71 18.14
CA LEU A 163 7.60 -12.93 17.72
C LEU A 163 7.48 -11.44 18.10
N ALA A 164 6.28 -10.87 18.06
CA ALA A 164 6.02 -9.49 18.50
C ALA A 164 6.32 -9.24 19.98
N LEU A 165 6.28 -10.27 20.83
CA LEU A 165 6.65 -10.15 22.24
C LEU A 165 8.16 -9.94 22.42
N LEU A 166 8.98 -10.45 21.49
CA LEU A 166 10.45 -10.41 21.54
C LEU A 166 11.06 -9.31 20.68
N ARG A 167 10.40 -8.93 19.58
CA ARG A 167 11.01 -8.07 18.57
C ARG A 167 10.25 -6.76 18.41
N PRO A 168 10.95 -5.62 18.37
CA PRO A 168 10.33 -4.32 18.15
C PRO A 168 9.89 -4.09 16.70
N LEU A 169 10.54 -4.73 15.73
CA LEU A 169 10.15 -4.70 14.32
C LEU A 169 9.56 -6.06 13.93
N LEU A 170 8.37 -6.05 13.34
CA LEU A 170 7.71 -7.24 12.82
C LEU A 170 7.06 -6.94 11.48
N LEU A 171 7.29 -7.83 10.51
CA LEU A 171 6.70 -7.80 9.18
C LEU A 171 5.72 -8.98 9.08
N VAL A 172 4.43 -8.70 8.97
CA VAL A 172 3.39 -9.74 8.79
C VAL A 172 2.81 -9.62 7.38
N THR A 173 3.09 -10.61 6.56
CA THR A 173 2.65 -10.62 5.17
C THR A 173 1.64 -11.72 4.91
N GLY A 174 0.81 -11.54 3.89
CA GLY A 174 -0.16 -12.54 3.44
C GLY A 174 -1.24 -11.95 2.56
N GLY A 175 -1.80 -12.76 1.70
CA GLY A 175 -2.88 -12.39 0.78
C GLY A 175 -4.17 -11.97 1.49
N PRO A 176 -5.20 -11.61 0.72
CA PRO A 176 -6.52 -11.32 1.25
C PRO A 176 -7.09 -12.54 1.99
N GLY A 177 -7.75 -12.29 3.13
CA GLY A 177 -8.39 -13.38 3.88
C GLY A 177 -7.47 -14.28 4.71
N THR A 178 -6.15 -14.04 4.75
CA THR A 178 -5.21 -14.84 5.57
C THR A 178 -5.32 -14.60 7.07
N GLY A 179 -6.21 -13.70 7.50
CA GLY A 179 -6.45 -13.41 8.91
C GLY A 179 -5.49 -12.39 9.52
N LYS A 180 -4.86 -11.51 8.72
CA LYS A 180 -3.98 -10.45 9.21
C LYS A 180 -4.59 -9.67 10.38
N THR A 181 -5.83 -9.18 10.25
CA THR A 181 -6.51 -8.40 11.31
C THR A 181 -6.75 -9.21 12.58
N THR A 182 -7.15 -10.49 12.44
CA THR A 182 -7.33 -11.39 13.59
C THR A 182 -6.01 -11.62 14.32
N THR A 183 -4.94 -11.83 13.54
CA THR A 183 -3.58 -11.98 14.08
C THR A 183 -3.16 -10.75 14.88
N ILE A 184 -3.38 -9.54 14.31
CA ILE A 184 -3.03 -8.29 15.00
C ILE A 184 -3.85 -8.08 16.25
N THR A 185 -5.15 -8.35 16.25
CA THR A 185 -5.98 -8.22 17.44
C THR A 185 -5.44 -9.08 18.60
N ARG A 186 -5.13 -10.35 18.33
CA ARG A 186 -4.56 -11.28 19.28
C ARG A 186 -3.15 -10.89 19.73
N LEU A 187 -2.31 -10.44 18.79
CA LEU A 187 -0.97 -9.91 19.05
C LEU A 187 -1.03 -8.70 20.01
N LEU A 188 -1.91 -7.74 19.76
CA LEU A 188 -2.08 -6.56 20.60
C LEU A 188 -2.55 -6.93 22.01
N LEU A 189 -3.47 -7.89 22.14
CA LEU A 189 -3.85 -8.44 23.45
C LEU A 189 -2.66 -9.03 24.21
N MET A 190 -1.81 -9.79 23.53
CA MET A 190 -0.61 -10.35 24.11
C MET A 190 0.37 -9.27 24.59
N LEU A 191 0.54 -8.18 23.83
CA LEU A 191 1.39 -7.04 24.24
C LEU A 191 0.82 -6.30 25.46
N VAL A 192 -0.49 -6.13 25.53
CA VAL A 192 -1.15 -5.54 26.73
C VAL A 192 -0.95 -6.44 27.93
N ALA A 193 -1.18 -7.75 27.80
CA ALA A 193 -0.96 -8.72 28.87
C ALA A 193 0.51 -8.78 29.33
N GLN A 194 1.46 -8.69 28.38
CA GLN A 194 2.90 -8.62 28.69
C GLN A 194 3.24 -7.39 29.54
N ALA A 195 2.69 -6.23 29.21
CA ALA A 195 2.92 -5.00 29.96
C ALA A 195 2.33 -5.08 31.37
N GLU A 196 1.10 -5.62 31.52
CA GLU A 196 0.49 -5.82 32.83
C GLU A 196 1.29 -6.76 33.72
N GLN A 197 1.73 -7.88 33.17
CA GLN A 197 2.55 -8.86 33.88
C GLN A 197 3.87 -8.25 34.36
N ALA A 198 4.46 -7.36 33.54
CA ALA A 198 5.69 -6.65 33.90
C ALA A 198 5.45 -5.48 34.88
N GLY A 199 4.20 -5.21 35.30
CA GLY A 199 3.85 -4.04 36.11
C GLY A 199 4.04 -2.70 35.38
N LEU A 200 4.07 -2.72 34.07
CA LEU A 200 4.23 -1.52 33.22
C LEU A 200 2.86 -0.89 32.90
N PRO A 201 2.82 0.40 32.56
CA PRO A 201 1.61 1.04 32.04
C PRO A 201 1.09 0.33 30.79
N VAL A 202 -0.22 0.40 30.58
CA VAL A 202 -0.85 -0.09 29.34
C VAL A 202 -0.20 0.59 28.14
N PRO A 203 0.28 -0.18 27.13
CA PRO A 203 0.95 0.41 25.98
C PRO A 203 0.00 1.29 25.17
N ARG A 204 0.47 2.46 24.79
CA ARG A 204 -0.22 3.36 23.87
C ARG A 204 -0.07 2.82 22.46
N ILE A 205 -1.17 2.42 21.85
CA ILE A 205 -1.19 1.73 20.55
C ILE A 205 -1.75 2.68 19.48
N ALA A 206 -1.02 2.87 18.40
CA ALA A 206 -1.50 3.53 17.19
C ALA A 206 -1.78 2.51 16.10
N LEU A 207 -2.94 2.65 15.45
CA LEU A 207 -3.30 1.93 14.23
C LEU A 207 -3.30 2.93 13.07
N ALA A 208 -2.62 2.59 11.98
CA ALA A 208 -2.53 3.46 10.82
C ALA A 208 -2.58 2.70 9.49
N ALA A 209 -2.97 3.42 8.44
CA ALA A 209 -2.91 2.93 7.07
C ALA A 209 -2.58 4.09 6.11
N PRO A 210 -2.12 3.83 4.87
CA PRO A 210 -1.82 4.90 3.92
C PRO A 210 -3.05 5.72 3.52
N THR A 211 -4.22 5.09 3.43
CA THR A 211 -5.47 5.75 3.02
C THR A 211 -6.50 5.80 4.14
N GLY A 212 -7.44 6.77 4.07
CA GLY A 212 -8.53 6.89 5.04
C GLY A 212 -9.43 5.67 5.07
N ARG A 213 -9.75 5.12 3.88
CA ARG A 213 -10.57 3.93 3.73
C ARG A 213 -9.92 2.67 4.34
N ALA A 214 -8.61 2.48 4.12
CA ALA A 214 -7.89 1.37 4.72
C ALA A 214 -7.84 1.50 6.25
N ALA A 215 -7.61 2.71 6.77
CA ALA A 215 -7.62 2.96 8.21
C ALA A 215 -8.99 2.65 8.84
N GLU A 216 -10.08 3.05 8.19
CA GLU A 216 -11.42 2.76 8.69
C GLU A 216 -11.75 1.28 8.68
N ARG A 217 -11.42 0.57 7.60
CA ARG A 217 -11.57 -0.89 7.49
C ARG A 217 -10.77 -1.62 8.57
N MET A 218 -9.54 -1.19 8.82
CA MET A 218 -8.70 -1.73 9.88
C MET A 218 -9.39 -1.58 11.24
N ALA A 219 -9.91 -0.39 11.54
CA ALA A 219 -10.62 -0.10 12.79
C ALA A 219 -11.91 -0.93 12.93
N GLU A 220 -12.71 -1.05 11.86
CA GLU A 220 -13.93 -1.84 11.86
C GLU A 220 -13.63 -3.34 12.05
N SER A 221 -12.66 -3.88 11.33
CA SER A 221 -12.25 -5.28 11.42
C SER A 221 -11.71 -5.60 12.81
N LEU A 222 -10.95 -4.67 13.43
CA LEU A 222 -10.48 -4.83 14.79
C LEU A 222 -11.63 -4.84 15.79
N ARG A 223 -12.60 -3.90 15.68
CA ARG A 223 -13.79 -3.88 16.55
C ARG A 223 -14.58 -5.19 16.47
N LYS A 224 -14.77 -5.73 15.27
CA LYS A 224 -15.43 -7.05 15.06
C LYS A 224 -14.64 -8.18 15.73
N ALA A 225 -13.32 -8.22 15.54
CA ALA A 225 -12.47 -9.24 16.15
C ALA A 225 -12.46 -9.15 17.67
N VAL A 226 -12.42 -7.93 18.24
CA VAL A 226 -12.51 -7.71 19.70
C VAL A 226 -13.88 -8.16 20.23
N ALA A 227 -14.99 -7.86 19.54
CA ALA A 227 -16.31 -8.31 19.94
C ALA A 227 -16.39 -9.83 20.00
N GLN A 228 -15.89 -10.54 18.98
CA GLN A 228 -15.83 -12.00 18.95
C GLN A 228 -14.98 -12.58 20.11
N LEU A 229 -13.86 -11.95 20.44
CA LEU A 229 -13.01 -12.40 21.56
C LEU A 229 -13.67 -12.18 22.93
N ARG A 230 -14.49 -11.12 23.07
CA ARG A 230 -15.28 -10.88 24.32
C ARG A 230 -16.36 -11.91 24.57
N GLU A 231 -16.87 -12.54 23.53
CA GLU A 231 -17.84 -13.63 23.64
C GLU A 231 -17.19 -14.95 24.05
N SER A 232 -15.88 -15.06 23.94
CA SER A 232 -15.09 -16.20 24.41
C SER A 232 -14.87 -16.11 25.92
N ALA A 233 -15.25 -17.15 26.65
CA ALA A 233 -15.06 -17.22 28.11
C ALA A 233 -13.58 -17.26 28.55
N ASP A 234 -12.66 -17.48 27.62
CA ASP A 234 -11.24 -17.71 27.90
C ASP A 234 -10.39 -16.41 27.85
N VAL A 235 -10.99 -15.26 27.49
CA VAL A 235 -10.28 -13.98 27.36
C VAL A 235 -10.89 -12.93 28.28
N ASP A 236 -10.07 -12.29 29.11
CA ASP A 236 -10.54 -11.21 30.01
C ASP A 236 -11.08 -10.01 29.20
N ALA A 237 -12.33 -9.66 29.47
CA ALA A 237 -13.00 -8.52 28.84
C ALA A 237 -12.29 -7.18 29.14
N ASN A 238 -11.59 -7.05 30.27
CA ASN A 238 -10.83 -5.85 30.61
C ASN A 238 -9.59 -5.69 29.70
N LEU A 239 -8.91 -6.77 29.32
CA LEU A 239 -7.83 -6.72 28.34
C LEU A 239 -8.35 -6.25 26.98
N CYS A 240 -9.47 -6.80 26.55
CA CYS A 240 -10.13 -6.39 25.30
C CYS A 240 -10.54 -4.90 25.29
N ALA A 241 -10.93 -4.35 26.44
CA ALA A 241 -11.34 -2.95 26.55
C ALA A 241 -10.17 -1.94 26.39
N ARG A 242 -8.93 -2.41 26.49
CA ARG A 242 -7.70 -1.58 26.36
C ARG A 242 -7.20 -1.46 24.93
N LEU A 243 -7.75 -2.23 24.01
CA LEU A 243 -7.38 -2.13 22.60
C LEU A 243 -7.95 -0.88 21.95
N PRO A 244 -7.23 -0.27 20.99
CA PRO A 244 -7.73 0.91 20.27
C PRO A 244 -8.96 0.55 19.45
N THR A 245 -9.90 1.48 19.35
CA THR A 245 -11.14 1.34 18.56
C THR A 245 -11.13 2.15 17.27
N SER A 246 -10.09 2.96 17.06
CA SER A 246 -9.93 3.85 15.92
C SER A 246 -8.56 3.70 15.27
N ALA A 247 -8.50 3.99 13.98
CA ALA A 247 -7.25 4.07 13.22
C ALA A 247 -7.19 5.41 12.49
N SER A 248 -5.99 5.79 12.01
CA SER A 248 -5.79 7.03 11.29
C SER A 248 -4.97 6.81 10.02
N THR A 249 -4.92 7.81 9.13
CA THR A 249 -3.95 7.76 8.05
C THR A 249 -2.54 8.00 8.57
N LEU A 250 -1.52 7.46 7.89
CA LEU A 250 -0.11 7.73 8.20
C LEU A 250 0.19 9.24 8.23
N HIS A 251 -0.34 9.99 7.27
CA HIS A 251 -0.21 11.45 7.23
C HIS A 251 -0.74 12.13 8.49
N ARG A 252 -1.88 11.67 8.99
CA ARG A 252 -2.47 12.20 10.24
C ARG A 252 -1.67 11.78 11.46
N LEU A 253 -1.21 10.53 11.50
CA LEU A 253 -0.38 10.02 12.58
C LEU A 253 0.92 10.82 12.70
N LEU A 254 1.59 11.06 11.57
CA LEU A 254 2.82 11.84 11.53
C LEU A 254 2.59 13.36 11.73
N GLY A 255 1.37 13.84 11.54
CA GLY A 255 0.99 15.25 11.71
C GLY A 255 1.47 16.10 10.53
N THR A 256 0.66 16.13 9.46
CA THR A 256 0.93 16.96 8.27
C THR A 256 1.02 18.43 8.63
N LEU A 257 2.07 19.11 8.17
CA LEU A 257 2.24 20.56 8.27
C LEU A 257 1.82 21.20 6.93
N PRO A 258 0.91 22.21 6.94
CA PRO A 258 0.53 22.88 5.70
C PRO A 258 1.75 23.47 4.98
N ASP A 259 1.78 23.34 3.66
CA ASP A 259 2.80 23.91 2.76
C ASP A 259 4.25 23.46 3.03
N GLN A 260 4.43 22.37 3.78
CA GLN A 260 5.75 21.81 4.08
C GLN A 260 5.81 20.32 3.76
N PRO A 261 6.93 19.81 3.21
CA PRO A 261 7.13 18.38 2.99
C PRO A 261 7.47 17.62 4.27
N GLN A 262 7.59 18.30 5.39
CA GLN A 262 7.92 17.76 6.70
C GLN A 262 6.65 17.43 7.48
N PHE A 263 6.79 16.50 8.43
CA PHE A 263 5.76 16.18 9.39
C PHE A 263 6.12 16.71 10.78
N ARG A 264 5.11 16.84 11.65
CA ARG A 264 5.32 17.21 13.05
C ARG A 264 6.18 16.20 13.79
N HIS A 265 5.94 14.90 13.53
CA HIS A 265 6.70 13.82 14.14
C HIS A 265 7.82 13.36 13.19
N HIS A 266 9.02 13.30 13.74
CA HIS A 266 10.29 12.95 13.08
C HIS A 266 11.29 12.45 14.13
N ALA A 267 12.54 12.21 13.78
CA ALA A 267 13.55 11.66 14.70
C ALA A 267 13.73 12.47 15.99
N ASP A 268 13.71 13.81 15.91
CA ASP A 268 13.88 14.70 17.06
C ASP A 268 12.57 14.99 17.82
N ASN A 269 11.42 14.62 17.25
CA ASN A 269 10.12 14.72 17.88
C ASN A 269 9.31 13.46 17.57
N PRO A 270 9.66 12.32 18.17
CA PRO A 270 9.07 11.03 17.81
C PRO A 270 7.60 10.91 18.20
N LEU A 271 6.94 9.89 17.66
CA LEU A 271 5.59 9.50 18.03
C LEU A 271 5.54 9.07 19.50
N LEU A 272 4.47 9.49 20.19
CA LEU A 272 4.25 9.16 21.62
C LEU A 272 3.51 7.83 21.81
N PHE A 273 3.76 6.84 20.95
CA PHE A 273 3.15 5.53 20.99
C PHE A 273 4.19 4.45 21.28
N ASP A 274 3.80 3.46 22.06
CA ASP A 274 4.65 2.34 22.43
C ASP A 274 4.56 1.20 21.40
N VAL A 275 3.45 1.15 20.65
CA VAL A 275 3.21 0.23 19.54
C VAL A 275 2.58 0.98 18.37
N VAL A 276 3.15 0.87 17.19
CA VAL A 276 2.62 1.40 15.93
C VAL A 276 2.35 0.25 14.99
N VAL A 277 1.11 0.09 14.55
CA VAL A 277 0.70 -0.91 13.56
C VAL A 277 0.29 -0.20 12.29
N VAL A 278 0.87 -0.60 11.17
CA VAL A 278 0.58 -0.04 9.85
C VAL A 278 0.04 -1.14 8.95
N ASP A 279 -1.19 -0.98 8.48
CA ASP A 279 -1.80 -1.88 7.50
C ASP A 279 -1.63 -1.33 6.07
N GLU A 280 -1.77 -2.21 5.07
CA GLU A 280 -1.57 -1.89 3.65
C GLU A 280 -0.21 -1.24 3.37
N ALA A 281 0.86 -1.77 4.00
CA ALA A 281 2.20 -1.21 3.88
C ALA A 281 2.77 -1.27 2.44
N SER A 282 2.22 -2.10 1.55
CA SER A 282 2.55 -2.14 0.11
C SER A 282 2.26 -0.81 -0.61
N MET A 283 1.30 -0.04 -0.11
CA MET A 283 0.94 1.26 -0.68
C MET A 283 1.80 2.43 -0.15
N VAL A 284 2.72 2.17 0.78
CA VAL A 284 3.56 3.21 1.39
C VAL A 284 4.81 3.42 0.55
N ASP A 285 4.98 4.64 0.01
CA ASP A 285 6.15 5.02 -0.77
C ASP A 285 7.42 5.19 0.07
N LEU A 286 8.57 5.29 -0.58
CA LEU A 286 9.88 5.43 0.06
C LEU A 286 9.98 6.68 0.97
N PRO A 287 9.58 7.87 0.54
CA PRO A 287 9.59 9.05 1.41
C PRO A 287 8.74 8.90 2.67
N LEU A 288 7.53 8.35 2.55
CA LEU A 288 6.61 8.20 3.67
C LEU A 288 7.06 7.09 4.63
N MET A 289 7.56 5.97 4.11
CA MET A 289 8.11 4.88 4.93
C MET A 289 9.35 5.35 5.73
N CYS A 290 10.25 6.09 5.08
CA CYS A 290 11.41 6.67 5.76
C CYS A 290 10.99 7.57 6.92
N LYS A 291 10.06 8.50 6.69
CA LYS A 291 9.56 9.42 7.71
C LYS A 291 8.82 8.71 8.85
N LEU A 292 8.06 7.65 8.52
CA LEU A 292 7.42 6.81 9.53
C LEU A 292 8.46 6.14 10.45
N VAL A 293 9.44 5.46 9.85
CA VAL A 293 10.46 4.71 10.62
C VAL A 293 11.31 5.65 11.48
N GLU A 294 11.61 6.85 11.00
CA GLU A 294 12.30 7.89 11.78
C GLU A 294 11.46 8.41 12.96
N ALA A 295 10.15 8.55 12.75
CA ALA A 295 9.25 9.03 13.78
C ALA A 295 8.94 7.97 14.87
N VAL A 296 9.20 6.69 14.64
CA VAL A 296 9.04 5.64 15.65
C VAL A 296 10.13 5.79 16.71
N ALA A 297 9.72 6.02 17.96
CA ALA A 297 10.62 6.21 19.10
C ALA A 297 11.51 4.98 19.35
N SER A 298 12.70 5.21 19.92
CA SER A 298 13.55 4.13 20.40
C SER A 298 12.83 3.36 21.52
N GLY A 299 12.77 2.03 21.40
CA GLY A 299 12.04 1.16 22.33
C GLY A 299 10.56 0.94 21.98
N ALA A 300 9.98 1.71 21.07
CA ALA A 300 8.64 1.44 20.56
C ALA A 300 8.66 0.29 19.53
N ARG A 301 7.52 -0.37 19.36
CA ARG A 301 7.33 -1.45 18.38
C ARG A 301 6.70 -0.92 17.10
N LEU A 302 7.19 -1.40 15.96
CA LEU A 302 6.62 -1.18 14.63
C LEU A 302 6.20 -2.52 14.03
N VAL A 303 4.91 -2.66 13.72
CA VAL A 303 4.35 -3.82 13.02
C VAL A 303 3.86 -3.36 11.66
N LEU A 304 4.45 -3.87 10.59
CA LEU A 304 4.05 -3.59 9.22
C LEU A 304 3.25 -4.78 8.68
N LEU A 305 2.02 -4.50 8.22
CA LEU A 305 1.16 -5.47 7.56
C LEU A 305 1.09 -5.14 6.09
N GLY A 306 1.22 -6.15 5.26
CA GLY A 306 1.13 -5.95 3.81
C GLY A 306 0.90 -7.25 3.06
N ASP A 307 0.67 -7.08 1.79
CA ASP A 307 0.52 -8.17 0.84
C ASP A 307 1.57 -7.97 -0.26
N PRO A 308 2.57 -8.86 -0.36
CA PRO A 308 3.63 -8.72 -1.37
C PRO A 308 3.13 -8.91 -2.80
N ASP A 309 1.95 -9.51 -2.97
CA ASP A 309 1.36 -9.80 -4.27
C ASP A 309 0.40 -8.67 -4.73
N GLN A 310 0.15 -7.66 -3.88
CA GLN A 310 -0.61 -6.48 -4.27
C GLN A 310 0.25 -5.46 -5.01
N LEU A 311 -0.42 -4.57 -5.75
CA LEU A 311 0.26 -3.50 -6.46
C LEU A 311 1.08 -2.63 -5.49
N PRO A 312 2.31 -2.27 -5.85
CA PRO A 312 3.14 -1.37 -5.07
C PRO A 312 2.57 0.05 -5.04
N SER A 313 3.20 0.93 -4.28
CA SER A 313 2.92 2.37 -4.32
C SER A 313 3.04 2.92 -5.74
N VAL A 314 2.18 3.88 -6.09
CA VAL A 314 2.27 4.61 -7.37
C VAL A 314 3.48 5.53 -7.40
N GLU A 315 3.94 6.01 -6.22
CA GLU A 315 5.13 6.83 -6.10
C GLU A 315 6.39 5.99 -5.90
N ALA A 316 7.56 6.63 -6.00
CA ALA A 316 8.85 5.95 -6.08
C ALA A 316 9.11 4.93 -4.96
N GLY A 317 9.52 3.75 -5.36
CA GLY A 317 10.05 2.67 -4.54
C GLY A 317 9.02 1.60 -4.16
N ASP A 318 9.22 0.38 -4.61
CA ASP A 318 8.59 -0.82 -4.03
C ASP A 318 9.30 -1.18 -2.72
N VAL A 319 9.05 -0.35 -1.71
CA VAL A 319 9.76 -0.41 -0.44
C VAL A 319 9.45 -1.68 0.32
N LEU A 320 8.17 -2.10 0.31
CA LEU A 320 7.79 -3.31 1.04
C LEU A 320 8.50 -4.53 0.48
N SER A 321 8.52 -4.71 -0.84
CA SER A 321 9.23 -5.84 -1.47
C SER A 321 10.72 -5.86 -1.13
N ALA A 322 11.40 -4.70 -1.17
CA ALA A 322 12.81 -4.60 -0.79
C ALA A 322 13.05 -4.99 0.69
N VAL A 323 12.21 -4.49 1.59
CA VAL A 323 12.28 -4.83 3.03
C VAL A 323 11.99 -6.31 3.27
N LEU A 324 11.01 -6.89 2.54
CA LEU A 324 10.67 -8.31 2.65
C LEU A 324 11.78 -9.21 2.10
N GLN A 325 12.43 -8.80 1.02
CA GLN A 325 13.60 -9.51 0.47
C GLN A 325 14.73 -9.55 1.50
N ALA A 326 15.03 -8.42 2.14
CA ALA A 326 16.02 -8.33 3.20
C ALA A 326 15.65 -9.13 4.46
N ALA A 327 14.36 -9.35 4.72
CA ALA A 327 13.86 -10.12 5.87
C ALA A 327 13.76 -11.64 5.61
N GLY A 328 13.87 -12.07 4.35
CA GLY A 328 13.79 -13.48 3.96
C GLY A 328 12.38 -14.01 3.76
N ALA A 329 12.22 -15.32 3.64
CA ALA A 329 10.96 -15.98 3.26
C ALA A 329 9.84 -15.83 4.31
N GLY A 330 10.17 -15.67 5.58
CA GLY A 330 9.18 -15.54 6.67
C GLY A 330 8.55 -16.87 7.12
N ASP A 331 9.21 -17.98 6.81
CA ASP A 331 8.80 -19.34 7.12
C ASP A 331 9.55 -19.96 8.32
N ALA A 332 10.60 -19.29 8.82
CA ALA A 332 11.46 -19.76 9.90
C ALA A 332 11.86 -18.60 10.84
N LEU A 333 12.30 -18.94 12.05
CA LEU A 333 12.80 -18.00 13.06
C LEU A 333 14.32 -18.10 13.21
N SER A 334 14.96 -17.07 13.78
CA SER A 334 16.34 -17.21 14.26
C SER A 334 16.43 -18.28 15.36
N ALA A 335 17.56 -18.98 15.48
CA ALA A 335 17.76 -19.99 16.52
C ALA A 335 17.51 -19.41 17.94
N ARG A 336 17.94 -18.17 18.17
CA ARG A 336 17.72 -17.45 19.42
C ARG A 336 16.24 -17.22 19.71
N ASP A 337 15.47 -16.77 18.72
CA ASP A 337 14.04 -16.49 18.88
C ASP A 337 13.24 -17.78 19.03
N ALA A 338 13.57 -18.82 18.25
CA ALA A 338 12.96 -20.13 18.36
C ALA A 338 13.13 -20.71 19.77
N GLN A 339 14.35 -20.64 20.33
CA GLN A 339 14.62 -21.06 21.69
C GLN A 339 13.84 -20.24 22.72
N ALA A 340 13.82 -18.92 22.61
CA ALA A 340 13.11 -18.05 23.54
C ALA A 340 11.58 -18.25 23.48
N LEU A 341 11.02 -18.54 22.31
CA LEU A 341 9.59 -18.73 22.08
C LEU A 341 9.11 -20.16 22.28
N SER A 342 10.01 -21.13 22.54
CA SER A 342 9.64 -22.53 22.73
C SER A 342 8.56 -22.78 23.80
N PRO A 343 8.44 -22.00 24.91
CA PRO A 343 7.34 -22.15 25.86
C PRO A 343 5.96 -21.90 25.26
N LEU A 344 5.86 -21.04 24.23
CA LEU A 344 4.63 -20.65 23.55
C LEU A 344 4.34 -21.49 22.30
N LEU A 345 5.37 -21.72 21.47
CA LEU A 345 5.23 -22.30 20.13
C LEU A 345 5.64 -23.78 20.04
N GLY A 346 6.41 -24.30 21.01
CA GLY A 346 7.05 -25.59 20.88
C GLY A 346 8.22 -25.54 19.86
N GLU A 347 8.40 -26.61 19.06
CA GLU A 347 9.42 -26.65 18.02
C GLU A 347 8.94 -25.92 16.76
N VAL A 348 9.80 -25.04 16.21
CA VAL A 348 9.54 -24.27 15.00
C VAL A 348 10.73 -24.35 14.05
N PRO A 349 10.52 -24.17 12.74
CA PRO A 349 11.62 -24.11 11.78
C PRO A 349 12.64 -23.02 12.12
N ILE A 350 13.92 -23.32 11.96
CA ILE A 350 15.03 -22.42 12.29
C ILE A 350 15.79 -22.06 11.01
N ILE A 351 16.14 -20.76 10.88
CA ILE A 351 17.00 -20.27 9.81
C ILE A 351 18.42 -20.85 10.01
N GLN A 352 18.96 -21.52 8.98
CA GLN A 352 20.27 -22.18 9.05
C GLN A 352 21.46 -21.21 8.84
N ALA A 353 21.23 -20.03 8.28
CA ALA A 353 22.27 -19.03 8.06
C ALA A 353 22.44 -18.09 9.27
N GLU A 354 23.61 -17.48 9.44
CA GLU A 354 23.81 -16.41 10.40
C GLU A 354 22.83 -15.26 10.09
N ALA A 355 21.89 -15.06 10.97
CA ALA A 355 20.86 -14.06 10.81
C ALA A 355 21.43 -12.67 11.15
N GLY A 356 21.81 -11.94 10.12
CA GLY A 356 22.11 -10.50 10.19
C GLY A 356 20.95 -9.65 9.69
N GLY A 357 20.90 -8.40 10.09
CA GLY A 357 19.94 -7.43 9.57
C GLY A 357 18.49 -7.70 9.95
N LEU A 358 17.61 -7.87 8.96
CA LEU A 358 16.17 -8.06 9.14
C LEU A 358 15.73 -9.53 9.11
N HIS A 359 16.65 -10.48 8.92
CA HIS A 359 16.30 -11.89 8.84
C HIS A 359 15.55 -12.40 10.08
N GLY A 360 14.48 -13.17 9.85
CA GLY A 360 13.64 -13.74 10.92
C GLY A 360 12.63 -12.77 11.53
N LEU A 361 12.54 -11.52 11.05
CA LEU A 361 11.54 -10.55 11.49
C LEU A 361 10.27 -10.55 10.63
N ARG A 362 10.16 -11.45 9.68
CA ARG A 362 9.00 -11.63 8.80
C ARG A 362 8.27 -12.92 9.15
N VAL A 363 6.94 -12.85 9.13
CA VAL A 363 6.06 -14.02 9.13
C VAL A 363 5.10 -13.90 7.97
N GLN A 364 5.08 -14.94 7.09
CA GLN A 364 4.23 -14.97 5.92
C GLN A 364 3.01 -15.87 6.19
N LEU A 365 1.84 -15.27 6.32
CA LEU A 365 0.59 -16.00 6.50
C LEU A 365 0.15 -16.64 5.17
N GLN A 366 0.00 -17.96 5.16
CA GLN A 366 -0.27 -18.73 3.92
C GLN A 366 -1.72 -19.20 3.80
N ARG A 367 -2.46 -19.35 4.92
CA ARG A 367 -3.83 -19.86 4.92
C ARG A 367 -4.84 -18.75 4.60
N GLY A 368 -5.56 -18.89 3.48
CA GLY A 368 -6.75 -18.09 3.20
C GLY A 368 -7.98 -18.62 3.94
N TYR A 369 -8.45 -17.91 4.96
CA TYR A 369 -9.67 -18.27 5.70
C TYR A 369 -10.97 -17.82 5.02
N ARG A 370 -10.88 -16.92 4.02
CA ARG A 370 -12.04 -16.36 3.30
C ARG A 370 -12.26 -16.97 1.91
N GLN A 371 -11.27 -17.65 1.38
CA GLN A 371 -11.38 -18.31 0.08
C GLN A 371 -11.88 -19.73 0.33
N ALA A 372 -13.04 -20.06 -0.25
CA ALA A 372 -13.47 -21.45 -0.32
C ALA A 372 -12.37 -22.29 -0.97
N ALA A 373 -12.28 -23.57 -0.59
CA ALA A 373 -11.28 -24.50 -1.12
C ALA A 373 -11.30 -24.63 -2.67
N ASP A 374 -12.33 -24.08 -3.32
CA ASP A 374 -12.61 -24.13 -4.75
C ASP A 374 -12.32 -22.81 -5.49
N PHE A 375 -11.43 -21.93 -4.97
CA PHE A 375 -11.11 -20.68 -5.65
C PHE A 375 -10.26 -20.91 -6.90
N HIS A 376 -10.94 -21.03 -8.03
CA HIS A 376 -10.35 -21.39 -9.33
C HIS A 376 -9.43 -20.31 -9.94
N LEU A 377 -9.35 -19.10 -9.36
CA LEU A 377 -8.46 -18.01 -9.83
C LEU A 377 -6.99 -18.17 -9.40
N ALA A 378 -6.69 -19.07 -8.45
CA ALA A 378 -5.32 -19.19 -7.92
C ALA A 378 -4.26 -19.51 -8.99
N PRO A 379 -4.50 -20.40 -9.98
CA PRO A 379 -3.53 -20.65 -11.05
C PRO A 379 -3.29 -19.43 -11.94
N LEU A 380 -4.35 -18.66 -12.26
CA LEU A 380 -4.24 -17.44 -13.06
C LEU A 380 -3.48 -16.35 -12.29
N ALA A 381 -3.81 -16.16 -11.01
CA ALA A 381 -3.11 -15.20 -10.17
C ALA A 381 -1.62 -15.53 -10.04
N LEU A 382 -1.27 -16.82 -9.94
CA LEU A 382 0.11 -17.28 -9.91
C LEU A 382 0.83 -16.98 -11.24
N ALA A 383 0.25 -17.33 -12.36
CA ALA A 383 0.84 -17.07 -13.69
C ALA A 383 1.07 -15.56 -13.92
N VAL A 384 0.10 -14.72 -13.53
CA VAL A 384 0.24 -13.25 -13.62
C VAL A 384 1.36 -12.74 -12.71
N ARG A 385 1.46 -13.26 -11.49
CA ARG A 385 2.51 -12.87 -10.53
C ARG A 385 3.91 -13.26 -11.00
N GLU A 386 4.04 -14.41 -11.63
CA GLU A 386 5.32 -14.91 -12.14
C GLU A 386 5.69 -14.29 -13.50
N GLY A 387 4.80 -13.48 -14.08
CA GLY A 387 5.00 -12.86 -15.39
C GLY A 387 4.87 -13.84 -16.55
N ASP A 388 4.29 -15.02 -16.32
CA ASP A 388 4.05 -16.04 -17.36
C ASP A 388 2.80 -15.67 -18.16
N ALA A 389 3.01 -14.77 -19.14
CA ALA A 389 1.95 -14.28 -20.00
C ALA A 389 1.31 -15.39 -20.84
N ASP A 390 2.09 -16.37 -21.29
CA ASP A 390 1.61 -17.45 -22.14
C ASP A 390 0.68 -18.39 -21.35
N LEU A 391 1.06 -18.77 -20.13
CA LEU A 391 0.23 -19.55 -19.23
C LEU A 391 -1.04 -18.78 -18.83
N ALA A 392 -0.92 -17.50 -18.49
CA ALA A 392 -2.07 -16.67 -18.12
C ALA A 392 -3.09 -16.58 -19.26
N LEU A 393 -2.65 -16.33 -20.50
CA LEU A 393 -3.51 -16.32 -21.68
C LEU A 393 -4.11 -17.69 -22.00
N ALA A 394 -3.34 -18.77 -21.85
CA ALA A 394 -3.85 -20.13 -22.03
C ALA A 394 -4.97 -20.46 -21.04
N LEU A 395 -4.79 -20.09 -19.75
CA LEU A 395 -5.81 -20.25 -18.71
C LEU A 395 -7.08 -19.45 -19.02
N LEU A 396 -6.95 -18.19 -19.43
CA LEU A 396 -8.09 -17.34 -19.79
C LEU A 396 -8.87 -17.89 -21.01
N ARG A 397 -8.16 -18.36 -22.03
CA ARG A 397 -8.75 -18.94 -23.24
C ARG A 397 -9.36 -20.32 -23.02
N SER A 398 -8.90 -21.08 -22.03
CA SER A 398 -9.36 -22.44 -21.75
C SER A 398 -10.83 -22.52 -21.31
N LYS A 399 -11.38 -21.42 -20.75
CA LYS A 399 -12.73 -21.35 -20.15
C LYS A 399 -12.95 -22.36 -19.03
N THR A 400 -11.89 -22.86 -18.41
CA THR A 400 -11.94 -23.83 -17.30
C THR A 400 -12.04 -23.16 -15.94
N LEU A 401 -11.79 -21.85 -15.86
CA LEU A 401 -11.85 -21.07 -14.63
C LEU A 401 -13.32 -20.66 -14.37
N ASP A 402 -13.92 -21.20 -13.32
CA ASP A 402 -15.27 -20.85 -12.95
C ASP A 402 -15.38 -19.37 -12.53
N GLY A 403 -16.43 -18.69 -12.96
CA GLY A 403 -16.64 -17.27 -12.70
C GLY A 403 -15.72 -16.32 -13.47
N VAL A 404 -14.85 -16.82 -14.37
CA VAL A 404 -13.96 -16.01 -15.21
C VAL A 404 -14.45 -16.02 -16.65
N HIS A 405 -14.68 -14.81 -17.19
CA HIS A 405 -15.10 -14.61 -18.58
C HIS A 405 -14.04 -13.78 -19.30
N PHE A 406 -13.44 -14.33 -20.36
CA PHE A 406 -12.43 -13.65 -21.15
C PHE A 406 -13.01 -13.24 -22.51
N HIS A 407 -12.95 -11.95 -22.80
CA HIS A 407 -13.48 -11.32 -24.01
C HIS A 407 -12.34 -10.73 -24.86
N GLU A 408 -11.54 -11.59 -25.48
CA GLU A 408 -10.32 -11.21 -26.21
C GLU A 408 -10.59 -10.25 -27.38
N ASP A 409 -11.75 -10.41 -28.04
CA ASP A 409 -12.11 -9.61 -29.22
C ASP A 409 -12.91 -8.33 -28.88
N SER A 410 -13.15 -8.05 -27.59
CA SER A 410 -13.91 -6.89 -27.16
C SER A 410 -13.01 -5.69 -27.01
N LEU A 411 -12.99 -4.80 -28.03
CA LEU A 411 -12.25 -3.54 -28.00
C LEU A 411 -12.91 -2.48 -27.13
N ASP A 412 -14.23 -2.58 -26.92
CA ASP A 412 -15.01 -1.60 -26.16
C ASP A 412 -16.11 -2.29 -25.34
N PRO A 413 -15.97 -2.35 -24.00
CA PRO A 413 -16.96 -3.00 -23.14
C PRO A 413 -18.33 -2.30 -23.16
N LEU A 414 -18.37 -0.97 -23.44
CA LEU A 414 -19.63 -0.22 -23.50
C LEU A 414 -20.40 -0.45 -24.79
N GLU A 415 -19.77 -0.99 -25.83
CA GLU A 415 -20.45 -1.44 -27.04
C GLU A 415 -20.85 -2.90 -26.92
N SER A 416 -19.92 -3.77 -26.56
CA SER A 416 -20.11 -5.22 -26.55
C SER A 416 -21.03 -5.70 -25.43
N HIS A 417 -20.98 -5.04 -24.26
CA HIS A 417 -21.68 -5.45 -23.03
C HIS A 417 -22.58 -4.35 -22.46
N ARG A 418 -23.05 -3.46 -23.33
CA ARG A 418 -23.82 -2.26 -22.98
C ARG A 418 -25.01 -2.55 -22.08
N GLU A 419 -25.80 -3.56 -22.43
CA GLU A 419 -27.04 -3.89 -21.69
C GLU A 419 -26.77 -4.31 -20.25
N VAL A 420 -25.74 -5.12 -20.05
CA VAL A 420 -25.37 -5.61 -18.69
C VAL A 420 -24.85 -4.45 -17.83
N LEU A 421 -23.88 -3.68 -18.33
CA LEU A 421 -23.24 -2.58 -17.60
C LEU A 421 -24.23 -1.45 -17.34
N LEU A 422 -24.89 -0.93 -18.39
CA LEU A 422 -25.86 0.16 -18.22
C LEU A 422 -27.11 -0.27 -17.48
N GLY A 423 -27.55 -1.54 -17.62
CA GLY A 423 -28.67 -2.09 -16.87
C GLY A 423 -28.40 -2.04 -15.36
N HIS A 424 -27.22 -2.47 -14.95
CA HIS A 424 -26.80 -2.38 -13.54
C HIS A 424 -26.82 -0.92 -13.03
N TRP A 425 -26.19 0.01 -13.74
CA TRP A 425 -26.13 1.40 -13.26
C TRP A 425 -27.50 2.12 -13.31
N ARG A 426 -28.37 1.80 -14.25
CA ARG A 426 -29.74 2.33 -14.28
C ARG A 426 -30.56 1.83 -13.11
N SER A 427 -30.42 0.54 -12.76
CA SER A 427 -31.16 -0.03 -11.62
C SER A 427 -30.82 0.66 -10.29
N LEU A 428 -29.62 1.24 -10.14
CA LEU A 428 -29.24 1.99 -8.93
C LEU A 428 -30.13 3.23 -8.70
N ALA A 429 -30.57 3.87 -9.79
CA ALA A 429 -31.48 5.03 -9.71
C ALA A 429 -32.94 4.63 -9.37
N GLU A 430 -33.31 3.38 -9.55
CA GLU A 430 -34.65 2.87 -9.27
C GLU A 430 -34.81 2.45 -7.81
N VAL A 431 -33.71 2.31 -7.07
CA VAL A 431 -33.71 1.94 -5.66
C VAL A 431 -34.08 3.17 -4.80
N GLY A 432 -35.20 3.08 -4.07
CA GLY A 432 -35.68 4.18 -3.24
C GLY A 432 -34.91 4.40 -1.94
N ASP A 433 -34.22 3.35 -1.45
CA ASP A 433 -33.45 3.42 -0.20
C ASP A 433 -31.95 3.63 -0.48
N PRO A 434 -31.35 4.72 0.06
CA PRO A 434 -29.94 5.03 -0.18
C PRO A 434 -28.95 3.95 0.30
N ALA A 435 -29.23 3.26 1.41
CA ALA A 435 -28.37 2.21 1.93
C ALA A 435 -28.33 0.99 0.96
N THR A 436 -29.50 0.61 0.48
CA THR A 436 -29.63 -0.46 -0.52
C THR A 436 -28.98 -0.09 -1.84
N ALA A 437 -29.13 1.15 -2.31
CA ALA A 437 -28.49 1.64 -3.53
C ALA A 437 -26.96 1.63 -3.42
N LEU A 438 -26.40 2.05 -2.27
CA LEU A 438 -24.95 1.97 -2.00
C LEU A 438 -24.43 0.54 -1.96
N ALA A 439 -25.15 -0.36 -1.31
CA ALA A 439 -24.80 -1.79 -1.28
C ALA A 439 -24.82 -2.40 -2.69
N GLN A 440 -25.84 -2.08 -3.49
CA GLN A 440 -25.97 -2.55 -4.87
C GLN A 440 -24.88 -1.94 -5.78
N ALA A 441 -24.54 -0.66 -5.59
CA ALA A 441 -23.45 -0.01 -6.31
C ALA A 441 -22.07 -0.64 -6.01
N GLY A 442 -21.91 -1.26 -4.84
CA GLY A 442 -20.71 -1.99 -4.47
C GLY A 442 -20.54 -3.36 -5.14
N ARG A 443 -21.59 -3.89 -5.80
CA ARG A 443 -21.55 -5.24 -6.37
C ARG A 443 -20.76 -5.34 -7.67
N LEU A 444 -20.81 -4.33 -8.52
CA LEU A 444 -20.17 -4.33 -9.82
C LEU A 444 -19.20 -3.17 -9.95
N ARG A 445 -18.01 -3.45 -10.48
CA ARG A 445 -17.01 -2.41 -10.75
C ARG A 445 -16.32 -2.64 -12.09
N LEU A 446 -16.22 -1.55 -12.90
CA LEU A 446 -15.40 -1.50 -14.09
C LEU A 446 -14.02 -0.94 -13.73
N LEU A 447 -12.99 -1.74 -13.91
CA LEU A 447 -11.60 -1.37 -13.63
C LEU A 447 -10.84 -1.15 -14.94
N THR A 448 -9.85 -0.28 -14.90
CA THR A 448 -8.98 0.00 -16.04
C THR A 448 -7.52 0.12 -15.60
N ALA A 449 -6.59 -0.23 -16.48
CA ALA A 449 -5.17 0.01 -16.27
C ALA A 449 -4.83 1.51 -16.38
N LEU A 450 -5.52 2.23 -17.26
CA LEU A 450 -5.23 3.63 -17.59
C LEU A 450 -6.22 4.59 -16.93
N ARG A 451 -5.73 5.77 -16.56
CA ARG A 451 -6.57 6.87 -16.07
C ARG A 451 -7.14 7.71 -17.21
N GLU A 452 -6.30 8.03 -18.18
CA GLU A 452 -6.61 8.92 -19.30
C GLU A 452 -6.82 8.13 -20.59
N GLY A 453 -7.39 8.78 -21.61
CA GLY A 453 -7.67 8.18 -22.90
C GLY A 453 -9.06 7.56 -23.01
N PRO A 454 -9.45 7.10 -24.22
CA PRO A 454 -10.80 6.58 -24.51
C PRO A 454 -11.19 5.34 -23.69
N GLN A 455 -10.20 4.50 -23.37
CA GLN A 455 -10.34 3.29 -22.55
C GLN A 455 -9.88 3.50 -21.10
N GLY A 456 -9.42 4.71 -20.76
CA GLY A 456 -9.07 5.09 -19.39
C GLY A 456 -10.31 5.41 -18.56
N ALA A 457 -10.14 5.37 -17.24
CA ALA A 457 -11.25 5.59 -16.29
C ALA A 457 -12.01 6.90 -16.57
N ARG A 458 -11.33 8.00 -16.89
CA ARG A 458 -11.97 9.29 -17.20
C ARG A 458 -12.78 9.25 -18.50
N GLY A 459 -12.22 8.68 -19.56
CA GLY A 459 -12.90 8.54 -20.84
C GLY A 459 -14.15 7.68 -20.73
N LEU A 460 -14.05 6.54 -20.07
CA LEU A 460 -15.17 5.63 -19.84
C LEU A 460 -16.25 6.29 -18.96
N ASN A 461 -15.89 6.96 -17.87
CA ASN A 461 -16.84 7.67 -17.02
C ASN A 461 -17.62 8.72 -17.81
N ALA A 462 -16.96 9.54 -18.64
CA ALA A 462 -17.63 10.55 -19.46
C ALA A 462 -18.64 9.92 -20.43
N ARG A 463 -18.29 8.83 -21.08
CA ARG A 463 -19.18 8.09 -21.98
C ARG A 463 -20.36 7.45 -21.25
N ILE A 464 -20.11 6.86 -20.07
CA ILE A 464 -21.18 6.26 -19.25
C ILE A 464 -22.16 7.32 -18.80
N GLU A 465 -21.68 8.48 -18.34
CA GLU A 465 -22.54 9.62 -17.99
C GLU A 465 -23.44 10.04 -19.17
N GLU A 466 -22.89 10.17 -20.36
CA GLU A 466 -23.63 10.49 -21.56
C GLU A 466 -24.70 9.43 -21.89
N LEU A 467 -24.35 8.15 -21.79
CA LEU A 467 -25.26 7.02 -22.05
C LEU A 467 -26.36 6.88 -20.98
N LEU A 468 -26.13 7.36 -19.76
CA LEU A 468 -27.12 7.42 -18.69
C LEU A 468 -28.01 8.67 -18.77
N GLY A 469 -27.80 9.54 -19.76
CA GLY A 469 -28.62 10.73 -19.99
C GLY A 469 -28.26 11.95 -19.16
N ALA A 470 -27.00 12.07 -18.77
CA ALA A 470 -26.49 13.26 -18.11
C ALA A 470 -26.70 14.50 -19.01
N ARG A 471 -27.63 15.38 -18.64
CA ARG A 471 -27.81 16.66 -19.35
C ARG A 471 -26.70 17.62 -18.94
N ARG A 472 -25.96 18.16 -19.89
CA ARG A 472 -25.04 19.28 -19.71
C ARG A 472 -25.83 20.48 -19.15
N GLY A 473 -25.71 20.79 -17.85
CA GLY A 473 -26.37 21.97 -17.31
C GLY A 473 -26.48 22.07 -15.78
N ASN A 474 -26.40 20.99 -15.02
CA ASN A 474 -26.58 21.01 -13.56
C ASN A 474 -25.31 20.67 -12.78
N GLY A 475 -24.17 21.28 -13.08
CA GLY A 475 -22.92 20.99 -12.37
C GLY A 475 -22.46 19.53 -12.47
N GLY A 476 -22.96 18.77 -13.48
CA GLY A 476 -22.60 17.37 -13.71
C GLY A 476 -23.27 16.36 -12.77
N HIS A 477 -24.05 16.76 -11.79
CA HIS A 477 -24.73 15.83 -10.89
C HIS A 477 -26.11 15.42 -11.41
N PHE A 478 -26.38 14.11 -11.40
CA PHE A 478 -27.67 13.54 -11.79
C PHE A 478 -28.04 12.34 -10.91
N HIS A 479 -29.30 11.98 -10.92
CA HIS A 479 -29.84 10.87 -10.17
C HIS A 479 -29.25 9.53 -10.66
N GLY A 480 -28.64 8.74 -9.77
CA GLY A 480 -27.93 7.52 -10.09
C GLY A 480 -26.44 7.71 -10.40
N ARG A 481 -25.89 8.95 -10.35
CA ARG A 481 -24.46 9.19 -10.56
C ARG A 481 -23.66 8.61 -9.41
N LEU A 482 -22.68 7.75 -9.72
CA LEU A 482 -21.67 7.28 -8.77
C LEU A 482 -20.55 8.31 -8.64
N LEU A 483 -20.14 8.57 -7.40
CA LEU A 483 -19.10 9.53 -7.05
C LEU A 483 -17.92 8.84 -6.35
N LEU A 484 -16.71 9.27 -6.68
CA LEU A 484 -15.48 8.91 -5.99
C LEU A 484 -14.85 10.19 -5.42
N ILE A 485 -14.67 10.25 -4.12
CA ILE A 485 -13.95 11.33 -3.47
C ILE A 485 -12.46 11.22 -3.83
N THR A 486 -11.85 12.33 -4.23
CA THR A 486 -10.45 12.39 -4.65
C THR A 486 -9.56 13.21 -3.73
N GLU A 487 -10.16 13.86 -2.72
CA GLU A 487 -9.46 14.67 -1.72
C GLU A 487 -10.07 14.46 -0.33
N ASN A 488 -9.21 14.36 0.68
CA ASN A 488 -9.67 14.18 2.06
C ASN A 488 -10.36 15.45 2.59
N SER A 489 -11.55 15.29 3.15
CA SER A 489 -12.26 16.35 3.84
C SER A 489 -12.64 15.93 5.26
N TYR A 490 -11.83 16.32 6.20
CA TYR A 490 -12.07 16.04 7.63
C TYR A 490 -13.36 16.70 8.16
N ARG A 491 -13.72 17.85 7.59
CA ARG A 491 -14.96 18.55 7.93
C ARG A 491 -16.20 17.69 7.63
N HIS A 492 -16.18 16.98 6.51
CA HIS A 492 -17.29 16.14 6.05
C HIS A 492 -17.11 14.67 6.47
N GLY A 493 -15.93 14.29 7.01
CA GLY A 493 -15.58 12.91 7.27
C GLY A 493 -15.49 12.06 6.01
N LEU A 494 -15.26 12.69 4.84
CA LEU A 494 -15.09 12.03 3.55
C LEU A 494 -13.61 11.96 3.19
N PHE A 495 -13.19 10.79 2.72
CA PHE A 495 -11.79 10.52 2.43
C PHE A 495 -11.58 10.13 0.97
N ASN A 496 -10.36 10.32 0.49
CA ASN A 496 -9.98 9.85 -0.85
C ASN A 496 -10.25 8.35 -0.98
N GLY A 497 -10.99 7.98 -2.02
CA GLY A 497 -11.45 6.61 -2.26
C GLY A 497 -12.89 6.32 -1.79
N ASP A 498 -13.52 7.20 -1.02
CA ASP A 498 -14.93 7.03 -0.63
C ASP A 498 -15.83 7.07 -1.86
N ILE A 499 -16.75 6.09 -1.92
CA ILE A 499 -17.71 5.98 -3.02
C ILE A 499 -19.09 6.32 -2.49
N GLY A 500 -19.78 7.21 -3.22
CA GLY A 500 -21.14 7.62 -2.97
C GLY A 500 -22.01 7.53 -4.21
N ILE A 501 -23.31 7.79 -4.03
CA ILE A 501 -24.30 7.83 -5.09
C ILE A 501 -25.19 9.07 -4.96
N CYS A 502 -25.49 9.72 -6.07
CA CYS A 502 -26.45 10.82 -6.10
C CYS A 502 -27.87 10.28 -6.24
N LEU A 503 -28.72 10.53 -5.25
CA LEU A 503 -30.12 10.12 -5.26
C LEU A 503 -31.06 11.31 -5.01
N ARG A 504 -32.29 11.25 -5.56
CA ARG A 504 -33.34 12.21 -5.21
C ARG A 504 -34.11 11.70 -4.00
N ASN A 505 -34.26 12.56 -3.00
CA ASN A 505 -35.13 12.26 -1.86
C ASN A 505 -36.62 12.38 -2.22
N ALA A 506 -37.50 12.11 -1.25
CA ALA A 506 -38.96 12.18 -1.44
C ALA A 506 -39.45 13.57 -1.87
N GLN A 507 -38.70 14.64 -1.59
CA GLN A 507 -38.99 16.01 -1.99
C GLN A 507 -38.41 16.39 -3.36
N GLY A 508 -37.77 15.44 -4.07
CA GLY A 508 -37.15 15.65 -5.37
C GLY A 508 -35.78 16.35 -5.32
N VAL A 509 -35.23 16.62 -4.13
CA VAL A 509 -33.91 17.23 -3.95
C VAL A 509 -32.84 16.19 -4.20
N LEU A 510 -31.82 16.55 -5.01
CA LEU A 510 -30.68 15.67 -5.28
C LEU A 510 -29.69 15.74 -4.12
N LEU A 511 -29.39 14.61 -3.51
CA LEU A 511 -28.42 14.44 -2.43
C LEU A 511 -27.35 13.44 -2.84
N ALA A 512 -26.13 13.65 -2.39
CA ALA A 512 -25.03 12.70 -2.50
C ALA A 512 -24.97 11.87 -1.21
N CYS A 513 -25.24 10.59 -1.34
CA CYS A 513 -25.32 9.63 -0.25
C CYS A 513 -24.03 8.83 -0.17
N PHE A 514 -23.43 8.74 1.02
CA PHE A 514 -22.21 7.96 1.30
C PHE A 514 -22.47 7.00 2.46
N PRO A 515 -21.74 5.89 2.56
CA PRO A 515 -21.81 5.01 3.73
C PRO A 515 -21.56 5.80 5.03
N GLY A 516 -22.34 5.52 6.06
CA GLY A 516 -22.11 6.07 7.40
C GLY A 516 -21.11 5.25 8.19
N HIS A 517 -20.59 5.84 9.29
CA HIS A 517 -19.70 5.15 10.22
C HIS A 517 -20.51 4.62 11.40
N GLY A 518 -20.24 3.38 11.83
CA GLY A 518 -20.94 2.76 12.96
C GLY A 518 -22.44 2.55 12.69
N GLU A 519 -23.29 2.95 13.62
CA GLU A 519 -24.76 2.82 13.51
C GLU A 519 -25.41 3.84 12.56
N ALA A 520 -24.68 4.84 12.10
CA ALA A 520 -25.17 5.81 11.11
C ALA A 520 -25.16 5.16 9.72
N GLY A 521 -26.30 4.64 9.27
CA GLY A 521 -26.43 3.86 8.04
C GLY A 521 -25.99 4.60 6.76
N VAL A 522 -26.38 5.86 6.56
CA VAL A 522 -26.05 6.70 5.38
C VAL A 522 -25.84 8.14 5.80
N ARG A 523 -24.87 8.80 5.18
CA ARG A 523 -24.62 10.24 5.30
C ARG A 523 -25.02 10.94 4.02
N GLU A 524 -25.76 12.00 4.13
CA GLU A 524 -26.28 12.75 3.00
C GLU A 524 -25.70 14.16 2.95
N PHE A 525 -25.27 14.56 1.76
CA PHE A 525 -24.69 15.88 1.50
C PHE A 525 -25.34 16.52 0.29
N HIS A 526 -25.44 17.84 0.29
CA HIS A 526 -25.73 18.55 -0.94
C HIS A 526 -24.53 18.43 -1.89
N PRO A 527 -24.69 18.06 -3.18
CA PRO A 527 -23.57 17.80 -4.08
C PRO A 527 -22.57 18.96 -4.19
N ALA A 528 -23.04 20.20 -4.09
CA ALA A 528 -22.17 21.39 -4.14
C ALA A 528 -21.30 21.58 -2.87
N ALA A 529 -21.57 20.86 -1.79
CA ALA A 529 -20.77 20.91 -0.57
C ALA A 529 -19.66 19.84 -0.52
N LEU A 530 -19.62 18.96 -1.51
CA LEU A 530 -18.64 17.88 -1.55
C LEU A 530 -17.22 18.41 -1.80
N PRO A 531 -16.18 17.75 -1.25
CA PRO A 531 -14.81 17.99 -1.64
C PRO A 531 -14.58 17.58 -3.11
N ALA A 532 -13.35 17.69 -3.59
CA ALA A 532 -13.00 17.24 -4.94
C ALA A 532 -13.40 15.77 -5.17
N HIS A 533 -14.08 15.52 -6.26
CA HIS A 533 -14.64 14.20 -6.60
C HIS A 533 -14.73 14.01 -8.12
N GLU A 534 -14.82 12.76 -8.53
CA GLU A 534 -15.03 12.37 -9.93
C GLU A 534 -16.09 11.26 -10.03
N SER A 535 -16.49 10.86 -11.23
CA SER A 535 -17.41 9.74 -11.40
C SER A 535 -16.74 8.41 -11.10
N ALA A 536 -17.52 7.47 -10.57
CA ALA A 536 -17.06 6.17 -10.05
C ALA A 536 -17.65 4.96 -10.78
N PHE A 537 -18.15 5.10 -11.99
CA PHE A 537 -18.59 3.96 -12.82
C PHE A 537 -17.39 3.10 -13.25
N ALA A 538 -16.32 3.77 -13.69
CA ALA A 538 -15.02 3.17 -13.98
C ALA A 538 -13.94 3.79 -13.09
N MET A 539 -12.98 2.99 -12.67
CA MET A 539 -11.84 3.45 -11.86
C MET A 539 -10.57 2.66 -12.23
N THR A 540 -9.40 3.21 -11.93
CA THR A 540 -8.16 2.45 -12.13
C THR A 540 -8.02 1.32 -11.12
N VAL A 541 -7.31 0.26 -11.50
CA VAL A 541 -7.00 -0.87 -10.59
C VAL A 541 -6.35 -0.36 -9.29
N HIS A 542 -5.42 0.59 -9.37
CA HIS A 542 -4.81 1.20 -8.18
C HIS A 542 -5.81 1.87 -7.24
N LYS A 543 -6.81 2.58 -7.77
CA LYS A 543 -7.86 3.21 -6.94
C LYS A 543 -8.83 2.20 -6.34
N ALA A 544 -8.94 1.00 -6.92
CA ALA A 544 -9.74 -0.09 -6.40
C ALA A 544 -9.03 -0.89 -5.31
N GLN A 545 -7.74 -0.67 -5.13
CA GLN A 545 -6.91 -1.37 -4.15
C GLN A 545 -7.52 -1.29 -2.74
N GLY A 546 -7.50 -2.40 -2.01
CA GLY A 546 -8.18 -2.51 -0.73
C GLY A 546 -9.71 -2.54 -0.82
N SER A 547 -10.33 -2.67 -2.01
CA SER A 547 -11.78 -2.83 -2.21
C SER A 547 -12.14 -4.27 -2.56
N GLU A 548 -13.38 -4.67 -2.24
CA GLU A 548 -13.94 -5.97 -2.59
C GLU A 548 -15.23 -5.74 -3.38
N PHE A 549 -15.44 -6.51 -4.46
CA PHE A 549 -16.61 -6.43 -5.33
C PHE A 549 -17.07 -7.84 -5.69
N ASP A 550 -18.39 -8.02 -5.87
CA ASP A 550 -18.95 -9.32 -6.29
C ASP A 550 -18.60 -9.62 -7.75
N GLN A 551 -18.59 -8.59 -8.59
CA GLN A 551 -18.29 -8.67 -10.01
C GLN A 551 -17.32 -7.57 -10.44
N VAL A 552 -16.23 -7.97 -11.07
CA VAL A 552 -15.21 -7.06 -11.60
C VAL A 552 -15.11 -7.23 -13.11
N TRP A 553 -15.16 -6.12 -13.82
CA TRP A 553 -14.82 -6.01 -15.24
C TRP A 553 -13.47 -5.30 -15.36
N LEU A 554 -12.51 -5.92 -16.03
CA LEU A 554 -11.16 -5.40 -16.20
C LEU A 554 -10.85 -5.24 -17.70
#